data_3b9ee084938cf987666e2ec224128e6f
#
_entry.id   3b9ee084938cf987666e2ec224128e6f
#
_cell.length_a   1.000
_cell.length_b   1.000
_cell.length_c   1.000
_cell.angle_alpha   90.00
_cell.angle_beta   90.00
_cell.angle_gamma   90.00
#
_symmetry.space_group_name_H-M   'P 1'
#
loop_
_entity.id
_entity.type
_entity.pdbx_description
1 polymer ?
#
loop_
_entity_poly.entity_id
_entity_poly.type
_entity_poly.pdbx_seq_one_letter_code
_entity_poly.pdbx_strand_id
1 'polypeptide(L)' 'MSARGVDFLEDWLAGQLAPVPVGDKALVKMLAHQLKADAAAAGFTLDDLELEESQVEPLIRETLLHIAEPGTPGD' A
#
# COMPACT_ATOMS: atom_id res chain seq x y z
N MET A 1 -11.71 -12.41 -9.16
CA MET A 1 -11.83 -11.09 -8.80
C MET A 1 -12.42 -10.96 -7.44
N SER A 2 -11.80 -10.29 -6.60
CA SER A 2 -12.22 -10.23 -5.24
C SER A 2 -12.35 -8.80 -4.78
N ALA A 3 -13.57 -8.33 -4.66
CA ALA A 3 -13.78 -6.99 -4.13
C ALA A 3 -13.31 -6.89 -2.69
N ARG A 4 -13.35 -8.00 -1.97
CA ARG A 4 -12.88 -8.00 -0.59
C ARG A 4 -11.39 -7.77 -0.51
N GLY A 5 -10.64 -8.36 -1.43
CA GLY A 5 -9.19 -8.16 -1.46
C GLY A 5 -8.85 -6.72 -1.74
N VAL A 6 -9.54 -6.10 -2.69
CA VAL A 6 -9.31 -4.72 -3.02
C VAL A 6 -9.71 -3.82 -1.85
N ASP A 7 -10.80 -4.13 -1.19
CA ASP A 7 -11.22 -3.36 -0.02
C ASP A 7 -10.19 -3.48 1.10
N PHE A 8 -9.66 -4.67 1.32
CA PHE A 8 -8.62 -4.86 2.32
C PHE A 8 -7.40 -3.99 1.99
N LEU A 9 -7.02 -3.98 0.72
CA LEU A 9 -5.86 -3.21 0.30
C LEU A 9 -6.08 -1.73 0.55
N GLU A 10 -7.25 -1.22 0.21
CA GLU A 10 -7.53 0.19 0.40
C GLU A 10 -7.53 0.55 1.88
N ASP A 11 -8.12 -0.30 2.71
CA ASP A 11 -8.12 -0.07 4.14
C ASP A 11 -6.71 -0.09 4.70
N TRP A 12 -5.90 -1.04 4.22
CA TRP A 12 -4.54 -1.16 4.68
C TRP A 12 -3.73 0.08 4.32
N LEU A 13 -3.88 0.55 3.08
CA LEU A 13 -3.17 1.73 2.64
C LEU A 13 -3.60 2.95 3.44
N ALA A 14 -4.87 3.05 3.74
CA ALA A 14 -5.35 4.21 4.47
C ALA A 14 -4.95 4.19 5.94
N GLY A 15 -4.84 3.00 6.52
CA GLY A 15 -4.59 2.90 7.95
C GLY A 15 -3.14 2.64 8.32
N GLN A 16 -2.42 1.85 7.49
CA GLN A 16 -1.08 1.45 7.87
C GLN A 16 0.01 2.38 7.34
N LEU A 17 -0.29 3.13 6.29
CA LEU A 17 0.70 4.04 5.75
C LEU A 17 0.60 5.35 6.47
N ALA A 18 1.27 5.43 7.61
CA ALA A 18 1.35 6.70 8.31
C ALA A 18 2.27 7.62 7.52
N PRO A 19 2.25 8.90 7.79
CA PRO A 19 3.16 9.82 7.10
C PRO A 19 4.60 9.43 7.39
N VAL A 20 5.30 8.94 6.38
CA VAL A 20 6.68 8.53 6.53
C VAL A 20 7.48 9.12 5.38
N PRO A 21 8.79 9.21 5.52
CA PRO A 21 9.63 9.76 4.46
C PRO A 21 9.53 8.94 3.20
N VAL A 22 9.12 9.58 2.13
CA VAL A 22 8.93 8.87 0.87
C VAL A 22 10.24 8.41 0.28
N GLY A 23 11.30 9.11 0.54
CA GLY A 23 12.59 8.76 -0.03
C GLY A 23 13.26 7.56 0.58
N ASP A 24 12.69 6.98 1.63
CA ASP A 24 13.34 5.88 2.32
C ASP A 24 12.97 4.56 1.65
N LYS A 25 13.87 4.05 0.82
CA LYS A 25 13.59 2.82 0.11
C LYS A 25 13.48 1.64 1.05
N ALA A 26 14.24 1.63 2.11
CA ALA A 26 14.18 0.53 3.06
C ALA A 26 12.81 0.48 3.73
N LEU A 27 12.26 1.65 4.00
CA LEU A 27 10.95 1.71 4.62
C LEU A 27 9.88 1.22 3.66
N VAL A 28 9.99 1.60 2.39
CA VAL A 28 9.04 1.13 1.39
C VAL A 28 9.10 -0.39 1.28
N LYS A 29 10.30 -0.96 1.33
CA LYS A 29 10.43 -2.41 1.29
C LYS A 29 9.79 -3.05 2.50
N MET A 30 9.99 -2.48 3.67
CA MET A 30 9.38 -3.00 4.87
C MET A 30 7.86 -2.97 4.78
N LEU A 31 7.33 -1.89 4.29
CA LEU A 31 5.88 -1.77 4.13
C LEU A 31 5.35 -2.78 3.11
N ALA A 32 6.12 -3.03 2.06
CA ALA A 32 5.70 -4.02 1.08
C ALA A 32 5.64 -5.41 1.70
N HIS A 33 6.62 -5.75 2.52
CA HIS A 33 6.62 -7.02 3.22
C HIS A 33 5.44 -7.09 4.19
N GLN A 34 5.18 -5.99 4.87
CA GLN A 34 4.09 -5.96 5.84
C GLN A 34 2.75 -6.15 5.14
N LEU A 35 2.57 -5.52 4.00
CA LEU A 35 1.33 -5.67 3.25
C LEU A 35 1.12 -7.12 2.87
N LYS A 36 2.16 -7.77 2.36
CA LYS A 36 2.03 -9.16 1.94
C LYS A 36 1.73 -10.06 3.14
N ALA A 37 2.37 -9.80 4.26
CA ALA A 37 2.14 -10.60 5.44
C ALA A 37 0.73 -10.40 5.99
N ASP A 38 0.28 -9.16 6.01
CA ASP A 38 -1.05 -8.85 6.52
C ASP A 38 -2.13 -9.45 5.60
N ALA A 39 -1.91 -9.38 4.30
CA ALA A 39 -2.85 -9.96 3.35
C ALA A 39 -2.94 -11.47 3.55
N ALA A 40 -1.80 -12.12 3.70
CA ALA A 40 -1.78 -13.56 3.91
C ALA A 40 -2.48 -13.93 5.21
N ALA A 41 -2.29 -13.14 6.25
CA ALA A 41 -2.93 -13.40 7.53
C ALA A 41 -4.45 -13.24 7.43
N ALA A 42 -4.90 -12.39 6.53
CA ALA A 42 -6.32 -12.19 6.32
C ALA A 42 -6.90 -13.17 5.30
N GLY A 43 -6.06 -14.03 4.73
CA GLY A 43 -6.53 -15.02 3.77
C GLY A 43 -6.53 -14.55 2.34
N PHE A 44 -5.81 -13.49 2.04
CA PHE A 44 -5.74 -12.97 0.68
C PHE A 44 -4.38 -13.20 0.07
N THR A 45 -4.36 -13.36 -1.26
CA THR A 45 -3.11 -13.40 -1.99
C THR A 45 -2.95 -12.08 -2.71
N LEU A 46 -1.78 -11.84 -3.29
CA LEU A 46 -1.60 -10.64 -4.11
C LEU A 46 -2.57 -10.62 -5.28
N ASP A 47 -2.88 -11.79 -5.80
CA ASP A 47 -3.83 -11.88 -6.89
C ASP A 47 -5.20 -11.39 -6.44
N ASP A 48 -5.60 -11.68 -5.21
CA ASP A 48 -6.84 -11.19 -4.66
C ASP A 48 -6.85 -9.67 -4.54
N LEU A 49 -5.68 -9.09 -4.33
CA LEU A 49 -5.55 -7.65 -4.25
C LEU A 49 -5.37 -7.02 -5.63
N GLU A 50 -5.37 -7.84 -6.67
CA GLU A 50 -5.16 -7.41 -8.04
C GLU A 50 -3.80 -6.72 -8.20
N LEU A 51 -2.79 -7.28 -7.55
CA LEU A 51 -1.45 -6.75 -7.60
C LEU A 51 -0.46 -7.82 -8.00
N GLU A 52 0.61 -7.39 -8.64
CA GLU A 52 1.74 -8.28 -8.89
C GLU A 52 2.86 -7.89 -7.95
N GLU A 53 3.77 -8.82 -7.74
CA GLU A 53 4.85 -8.57 -6.81
C GLU A 53 5.61 -7.31 -7.18
N SER A 54 5.83 -7.08 -8.45
CA SER A 54 6.58 -5.92 -8.88
C SER A 54 5.80 -4.63 -8.74
N GLN A 55 4.51 -4.70 -8.45
CA GLN A 55 3.68 -3.51 -8.30
C GLN A 55 3.52 -3.07 -6.86
N VAL A 56 3.91 -3.91 -5.91
CA VAL A 56 3.66 -3.62 -4.50
C VAL A 56 4.42 -2.40 -4.04
N GLU A 57 5.72 -2.36 -4.31
CA GLU A 57 6.53 -1.23 -3.86
C GLU A 57 6.15 0.08 -4.56
N PRO A 58 5.96 0.07 -5.89
CA PRO A 58 5.52 1.30 -6.54
C PRO A 58 4.18 1.81 -6.03
N LEU A 59 3.26 0.90 -5.73
CA LEU A 59 1.97 1.30 -5.21
C LEU A 59 2.11 1.99 -3.85
N ILE A 60 2.91 1.42 -2.97
CA ILE A 60 3.13 2.01 -1.67
C ILE A 60 3.79 3.37 -1.80
N ARG A 61 4.77 3.48 -2.67
CA ARG A 61 5.46 4.74 -2.86
C ARG A 61 4.53 5.82 -3.39
N GLU A 62 3.70 5.47 -4.36
CA GLU A 62 2.75 6.44 -4.89
C GLU A 62 1.75 6.87 -3.84
N THR A 63 1.28 5.94 -3.02
CA THR A 63 0.35 6.29 -1.96
C THR A 63 1.00 7.21 -0.94
N LEU A 64 2.25 6.95 -0.61
CA LEU A 64 2.97 7.82 0.33
C LEU A 64 3.16 9.21 -0.26
N LEU A 65 3.38 9.31 -1.55
CA LEU A 65 3.49 10.62 -2.19
C LEU A 65 2.20 11.39 -2.06
N HIS A 66 1.08 10.74 -2.23
CA HIS A 66 -0.21 11.39 -2.08
C HIS A 66 -0.44 11.86 -0.64
N ILE A 67 -0.06 11.02 0.31
CA ILE A 67 -0.24 11.38 1.71
C ILE A 67 0.67 12.54 2.10
N ALA A 68 1.90 12.50 1.59
CA ALA A 68 2.87 13.51 1.95
C ALA A 68 2.63 14.84 1.26
N GLU A 69 1.88 14.88 0.18
CA GLU A 69 1.63 16.10 -0.50
C GLU A 69 0.55 16.80 0.15
N PRO A 70 0.82 17.78 0.86
CA PRO A 70 -0.17 18.48 1.60
C PRO A 70 -1.00 19.25 0.69
N GLY A 71 -2.07 19.29 0.87
CA GLY A 71 -2.86 20.21 0.33
C GLY A 71 -2.76 20.41 -1.05
N THR A 72 -2.79 19.61 -1.71
CA THR A 72 -2.83 19.84 -2.92
C THR A 72 -3.78 20.66 -3.27
N PRO A 73 -3.67 21.49 -3.61
CA PRO A 73 -4.47 22.51 -3.96
C PRO A 73 -5.46 22.16 -4.79
N GLY A 74 -5.73 21.59 -4.81
CA GLY A 74 -6.66 21.41 -5.53
C GLY A 74 -7.31 22.40 -6.01
N ASP A 75 -7.09 22.57 -5.66
CA ASP A 75 -7.47 23.12 -5.97
C ASP A 75 -7.52 23.41 -6.40
#